data_39a8c7d45bba35ff5a97d2d802d4fa27
#
_entry.id   39a8c7d45bba35ff5a97d2d802d4fa27
#
_cell.length_a   1.000
_cell.length_b   1.000
_cell.length_c   1.000
_cell.angle_alpha   90.00
_cell.angle_beta   90.00
_cell.angle_gamma   90.00
#
_symmetry.space_group_name_H-M   'P 1'
#
loop_
_entity.id
_entity.type
_entity.pdbx_description
1 polymer ?
#
loop_
_entity_poly.entity_id
_entity_poly.type
_entity_poly.pdbx_seq_one_letter_code
_entity_poly.pdbx_strand_id
1 'polypeptide(L)'
;MQHGFGESEISWTTTGKANIILDNLIEMGKIKPFTLVMSDGMVQEKVGSEERLNHVLLERMLVEEIIPMAEKKYQFGGRKEKRGMAGLSMGSVQTTRTICDHPDLFSEVGIFSGFIRENIEGNPDRDAVGRKPYEQTHLKAMD
;
A
#
# COMPACT_ATOMS: atom_id res chain seq x y z
N MET A 1 2.50 0.15 5.73
CA MET A 1 2.17 -1.26 5.44
C MET A 1 0.66 -1.42 5.39
N GLN A 2 0.15 -2.17 4.40
CA GLN A 2 -1.28 -2.40 4.18
C GLN A 2 -1.66 -3.83 4.59
N HIS A 3 -2.76 -3.97 5.32
CA HIS A 3 -3.27 -5.25 5.81
C HIS A 3 -4.13 -6.00 4.77
N GLY A 4 -4.50 -7.24 5.05
CA GLY A 4 -5.38 -8.05 4.22
C GLY A 4 -6.86 -7.69 4.37
N PHE A 5 -7.70 -8.24 3.48
CA PHE A 5 -9.15 -8.01 3.55
C PHE A 5 -9.74 -8.54 4.87
N GLY A 6 -10.60 -7.74 5.49
CA GLY A 6 -11.23 -8.07 6.78
C GLY A 6 -10.33 -7.91 8.01
N GLU A 7 -9.13 -7.39 7.83
CA GLU A 7 -8.20 -7.03 8.89
C GLU A 7 -8.28 -5.51 9.18
N SER A 8 -7.36 -5.01 10.02
CA SER A 8 -7.25 -3.59 10.36
C SER A 8 -5.80 -3.13 10.44
N GLU A 9 -5.58 -1.84 10.68
CA GLU A 9 -4.27 -1.22 10.82
C GLU A 9 -3.39 -1.85 11.90
N ILE A 10 -3.99 -2.48 12.92
CA ILE A 10 -3.23 -3.14 14.01
C ILE A 10 -2.82 -4.58 13.70
N SER A 11 -3.30 -5.17 12.62
CA SER A 11 -3.09 -6.61 12.32
C SER A 11 -1.62 -6.99 12.17
N TRP A 12 -0.81 -6.11 11.62
CA TRP A 12 0.63 -6.33 11.49
C TRP A 12 1.34 -6.43 12.85
N THR A 13 0.84 -5.75 13.88
CA THR A 13 1.40 -5.82 15.23
C THR A 13 0.77 -6.94 16.06
N THR A 14 -0.55 -7.08 16.01
CA THR A 14 -1.28 -8.06 16.85
C THR A 14 -1.09 -9.50 16.36
N THR A 15 -1.22 -9.72 15.05
CA THR A 15 -1.11 -11.05 14.43
C THR A 15 0.29 -11.27 13.86
N GLY A 16 0.78 -10.32 13.06
CA GLY A 16 2.07 -10.41 12.37
C GLY A 16 3.29 -10.17 13.27
N LYS A 17 3.11 -9.67 14.48
CA LYS A 17 4.20 -9.36 15.43
C LYS A 17 5.30 -8.49 14.83
N ALA A 18 4.96 -7.66 13.86
CA ALA A 18 5.92 -6.84 13.13
C ALA A 18 6.77 -5.95 14.05
N ASN A 19 6.17 -5.35 15.07
CA ASN A 19 6.88 -4.55 16.07
C ASN A 19 7.98 -5.36 16.76
N ILE A 20 7.68 -6.57 17.26
CA ILE A 20 8.66 -7.44 17.95
C ILE A 20 9.77 -7.89 17.00
N ILE A 21 9.40 -8.29 15.78
CA ILE A 21 10.38 -8.73 14.76
C ILE A 21 11.33 -7.59 14.40
N LEU A 22 10.79 -6.39 14.18
CA LEU A 22 11.58 -5.24 13.80
C LEU A 22 12.48 -4.76 14.94
N ASP A 23 11.99 -4.72 16.18
CA ASP A 23 12.78 -4.37 17.35
C ASP A 23 13.97 -5.32 17.52
N ASN A 24 13.74 -6.63 17.41
CA ASN A 24 14.81 -7.62 17.46
C ASN A 24 15.84 -7.43 16.34
N LEU A 25 15.40 -7.14 15.11
CA LEU A 25 16.31 -6.89 13.99
C LEU A 25 17.14 -5.62 14.17
N ILE A 26 16.55 -4.57 14.76
CA ILE A 26 17.24 -3.33 15.11
C ILE A 26 18.27 -3.60 16.21
N GLU A 27 17.89 -4.30 17.28
CA GLU A 27 18.80 -4.64 18.39
C GLU A 27 19.99 -5.49 17.92
N MET A 28 19.74 -6.42 16.98
CA MET A 28 20.79 -7.23 16.34
C MET A 28 21.66 -6.43 15.35
N GLY A 29 21.40 -5.17 15.12
CA GLY A 29 22.10 -4.33 14.15
C GLY A 29 21.88 -4.72 12.69
N LYS A 30 20.86 -5.54 12.40
CA LYS A 30 20.57 -6.01 11.03
C LYS A 30 19.85 -4.98 10.19
N ILE A 31 19.06 -4.10 10.83
CA ILE A 31 18.38 -2.99 10.18
C ILE A 31 18.54 -1.72 11.01
N LYS A 32 18.43 -0.58 10.36
CA LYS A 32 18.40 0.72 11.05
C LYS A 32 16.99 1.02 11.55
N PRO A 33 16.83 1.79 12.63
CA PRO A 33 15.52 2.28 13.05
C PRO A 33 14.81 3.05 11.93
N PHE A 34 13.50 2.82 11.80
CA PHE A 34 12.65 3.52 10.85
C PHE A 34 11.22 3.66 11.41
N THR A 35 10.43 4.50 10.80
CA THR A 35 9.02 4.67 11.16
C THR A 35 8.15 3.75 10.33
N LEU A 36 7.36 2.93 10.99
CA LEU A 36 6.37 2.08 10.35
C LEU A 36 4.99 2.74 10.45
N VAL A 37 4.40 3.02 9.29
CA VAL A 37 3.04 3.56 9.20
C VAL A 37 2.12 2.44 8.71
N MET A 38 1.04 2.22 9.46
CA MET A 38 -0.01 1.28 9.13
C MET A 38 -1.33 2.05 9.11
N SER A 39 -2.03 1.99 8.00
CA SER A 39 -3.33 2.63 7.85
C SER A 39 -4.42 1.59 7.63
N ASP A 40 -5.65 1.93 7.95
CA ASP A 40 -6.79 1.12 7.55
C ASP A 40 -6.91 1.15 6.02
N GLY A 41 -6.81 -0.02 5.41
CA GLY A 41 -6.91 -0.22 3.97
C GLY A 41 -8.35 -0.46 3.47
N MET A 42 -9.33 -0.51 4.38
CA MET A 42 -10.75 -0.76 4.06
C MET A 42 -11.49 0.52 3.66
N VAL A 43 -10.84 1.39 2.89
CA VAL A 43 -11.47 2.62 2.39
C VAL A 43 -12.61 2.28 1.44
N GLN A 44 -13.81 2.72 1.75
CA GLN A 44 -15.03 2.41 1.03
C GLN A 44 -15.66 3.67 0.43
N GLU A 45 -16.36 3.49 -0.66
CA GLU A 45 -17.25 4.48 -1.22
C GLU A 45 -18.67 3.91 -1.35
N LYS A 46 -19.65 4.80 -1.30
CA LYS A 46 -21.04 4.43 -1.50
C LYS A 46 -21.43 4.58 -2.96
N VAL A 47 -21.78 3.48 -3.60
CA VAL A 47 -22.26 3.46 -4.99
C VAL A 47 -23.72 3.00 -4.99
N GLY A 48 -24.66 3.95 -5.08
CA GLY A 48 -26.08 3.65 -4.90
C GLY A 48 -26.38 3.22 -3.47
N SER A 49 -26.86 1.98 -3.29
CA SER A 49 -27.14 1.37 -1.98
C SER A 49 -26.00 0.48 -1.47
N GLU A 50 -24.93 0.29 -2.26
CA GLU A 50 -23.84 -0.63 -1.93
C GLU A 50 -22.59 0.15 -1.47
N GLU A 51 -21.86 -0.44 -0.52
CA GLU A 51 -20.52 0.01 -0.14
C GLU A 51 -19.48 -0.86 -0.84
N ARG A 52 -18.53 -0.22 -1.53
CA ARG A 52 -17.47 -0.90 -2.27
C ARG A 52 -16.10 -0.36 -1.87
N LEU A 53 -15.12 -1.26 -1.80
CA LEU A 53 -13.72 -0.86 -1.60
C LEU A 53 -13.26 0.05 -2.74
N ASN A 54 -12.72 1.21 -2.37
CA ASN A 54 -12.17 2.15 -3.32
C ASN A 54 -10.66 2.30 -3.14
N HIS A 55 -9.90 1.58 -3.97
CA HIS A 55 -8.45 1.62 -3.94
C HIS A 55 -7.87 2.96 -4.43
N VAL A 56 -8.63 3.74 -5.23
CA VAL A 56 -8.20 5.08 -5.68
C VAL A 56 -8.24 6.07 -4.54
N LEU A 57 -9.31 6.02 -3.74
CA LEU A 57 -9.42 6.89 -2.56
C LEU A 57 -8.33 6.54 -1.54
N LEU A 58 -8.05 5.25 -1.33
CA LEU A 58 -6.96 4.83 -0.47
C LEU A 58 -5.61 5.36 -0.96
N GLU A 59 -5.32 5.21 -2.25
CA GLU A 59 -4.08 5.70 -2.86
C GLU A 59 -3.93 7.20 -2.68
N ARG A 60 -4.98 7.98 -2.96
CA ARG A 60 -4.98 9.42 -2.73
C ARG A 60 -4.74 9.76 -1.26
N MET A 61 -5.44 9.12 -0.35
CA MET A 61 -5.26 9.30 1.08
C MET A 61 -3.81 9.02 1.51
N LEU A 62 -3.20 7.94 1.00
CA LEU A 62 -1.80 7.61 1.30
C LEU A 62 -0.84 8.68 0.80
N VAL A 63 -0.99 9.10 -0.45
CA VAL A 63 -0.05 9.99 -1.15
C VAL A 63 -0.24 11.45 -0.74
N GLU A 64 -1.48 11.92 -0.68
CA GLU A 64 -1.80 13.33 -0.47
C GLU A 64 -1.89 13.71 1.02
N GLU A 65 -2.18 12.74 1.91
CA GLU A 65 -2.44 13.03 3.33
C GLU A 65 -1.48 12.29 4.27
N ILE A 66 -1.45 10.96 4.24
CA ILE A 66 -0.73 10.15 5.24
C ILE A 66 0.79 10.34 5.14
N ILE A 67 1.35 10.26 3.94
CA ILE A 67 2.80 10.45 3.74
C ILE A 67 3.22 11.86 4.18
N PRO A 68 2.61 12.95 3.68
CA PRO A 68 2.99 14.30 4.11
C PRO A 68 2.80 14.54 5.61
N MET A 69 1.70 14.02 6.19
CA MET A 69 1.43 14.14 7.62
C MET A 69 2.51 13.43 8.45
N ALA A 70 2.86 12.19 8.11
CA ALA A 70 3.85 11.40 8.83
C ALA A 70 5.23 12.05 8.74
N GLU A 71 5.63 12.49 7.56
CA GLU A 71 6.91 13.17 7.33
C GLU A 71 7.03 14.47 8.13
N LYS A 72 5.97 15.27 8.14
CA LYS A 72 5.91 16.51 8.93
C LYS A 72 5.95 16.22 10.43
N LYS A 73 5.16 15.26 10.90
CA LYS A 73 5.03 14.93 12.33
C LYS A 73 6.32 14.38 12.92
N TYR A 74 7.01 13.52 12.18
CA TYR A 74 8.22 12.83 12.65
C TYR A 74 9.52 13.43 12.10
N GLN A 75 9.42 14.53 11.34
CA GLN A 75 10.57 15.28 10.78
C GLN A 75 11.54 14.42 9.97
N PHE A 76 11.01 13.52 9.17
CA PHE A 76 11.78 12.71 8.24
C PHE A 76 11.18 12.80 6.83
N GLY A 77 11.83 12.19 5.87
CA GLY A 77 11.27 11.92 4.57
C GLY A 77 11.79 12.79 3.45
N GLY A 78 10.91 13.01 2.48
CA GLY A 78 11.20 13.80 1.29
C GLY A 78 11.94 13.06 0.18
N ARG A 79 12.50 11.87 0.40
CA ARG A 79 13.27 11.14 -0.62
C ARG A 79 12.78 9.72 -0.82
N LYS A 80 12.62 9.34 -2.08
CA LYS A 80 12.22 8.01 -2.55
C LYS A 80 13.03 6.89 -1.88
N GLU A 81 14.34 7.04 -1.81
CA GLU A 81 15.28 6.04 -1.28
C GLU A 81 15.07 5.73 0.20
N LYS A 82 14.23 6.51 0.88
CA LYS A 82 13.89 6.32 2.29
C LYS A 82 12.47 5.84 2.51
N ARG A 83 11.73 5.54 1.44
CA ARG A 83 10.37 5.05 1.55
C ARG A 83 10.23 3.67 0.96
N GLY A 84 9.59 2.78 1.71
CA GLY A 84 9.13 1.49 1.24
C GLY A 84 7.64 1.35 1.45
N MET A 85 6.99 0.55 0.63
CA MET A 85 5.60 0.17 0.81
C MET A 85 5.46 -1.35 0.79
N ALA A 86 4.63 -1.88 1.68
CA ALA A 86 4.40 -3.31 1.74
C ALA A 86 2.95 -3.63 2.07
N GLY A 87 2.47 -4.79 1.62
CA GLY A 87 1.11 -5.21 1.87
C GLY A 87 0.88 -6.71 1.78
N LEU A 88 -0.15 -7.18 2.48
CA LEU A 88 -0.58 -8.57 2.52
C LEU A 88 -1.91 -8.74 1.76
N SER A 89 -2.01 -9.74 0.87
CA SER A 89 -3.25 -10.09 0.16
C SER A 89 -3.90 -8.88 -0.51
N MET A 90 -5.05 -8.40 -0.04
CA MET A 90 -5.64 -7.13 -0.50
C MET A 90 -4.63 -5.98 -0.44
N GLY A 91 -3.87 -5.86 0.65
CA GLY A 91 -2.82 -4.86 0.81
C GLY A 91 -1.70 -4.99 -0.21
N SER A 92 -1.43 -6.19 -0.73
CA SER A 92 -0.46 -6.39 -1.80
C SER A 92 -0.94 -5.78 -3.12
N VAL A 93 -2.22 -5.90 -3.43
CA VAL A 93 -2.84 -5.26 -4.60
C VAL A 93 -2.77 -3.74 -4.46
N GLN A 94 -3.12 -3.21 -3.29
CA GLN A 94 -3.05 -1.78 -2.98
C GLN A 94 -1.60 -1.26 -3.12
N THR A 95 -0.64 -1.99 -2.57
CA THR A 95 0.79 -1.68 -2.68
C THR A 95 1.26 -1.64 -4.13
N THR A 96 0.98 -2.69 -4.89
CA THR A 96 1.37 -2.78 -6.31
C THR A 96 0.81 -1.60 -7.11
N ARG A 97 -0.47 -1.28 -6.93
CA ARG A 97 -1.11 -0.17 -7.64
C ARG A 97 -0.47 1.16 -7.28
N THR A 98 -0.36 1.46 -5.98
CA THR A 98 0.21 2.73 -5.51
C THR A 98 1.62 2.94 -6.03
N ILE A 99 2.46 1.90 -6.01
CA ILE A 99 3.85 2.01 -6.49
C ILE A 99 3.92 2.20 -8.00
N CYS A 100 3.07 1.50 -8.74
CA CYS A 100 3.04 1.64 -10.20
C CYS A 100 2.53 3.01 -10.64
N ASP A 101 1.54 3.56 -9.94
CA ASP A 101 0.99 4.89 -10.25
C ASP A 101 1.91 6.03 -9.73
N HIS A 102 2.75 5.74 -8.70
CA HIS A 102 3.69 6.69 -8.08
C HIS A 102 5.12 6.13 -7.97
N PRO A 103 5.79 5.83 -9.08
CA PRO A 103 7.13 5.20 -9.08
C PRO A 103 8.21 6.09 -8.47
N ASP A 104 7.95 7.39 -8.37
CA ASP A 104 8.89 8.36 -7.78
C ASP A 104 8.78 8.48 -6.25
N LEU A 105 7.82 7.81 -5.63
CA LEU A 105 7.62 7.93 -4.18
C LEU A 105 8.31 6.84 -3.36
N PHE A 106 8.53 5.65 -3.94
CA PHE A 106 9.01 4.47 -3.21
C PHE A 106 10.19 3.82 -3.90
N SER A 107 11.14 3.30 -3.13
CA SER A 107 12.28 2.52 -3.62
C SER A 107 12.21 1.05 -3.24
N GLU A 108 11.46 0.71 -2.21
CA GLU A 108 11.37 -0.64 -1.68
C GLU A 108 9.93 -1.14 -1.67
N VAL A 109 9.75 -2.40 -2.06
CA VAL A 109 8.43 -3.03 -2.18
C VAL A 109 8.40 -4.38 -1.48
N GLY A 110 7.41 -4.59 -0.61
CA GLY A 110 7.13 -5.86 0.02
C GLY A 110 5.75 -6.42 -0.37
N ILE A 111 5.72 -7.54 -1.08
CA ILE A 111 4.47 -8.20 -1.49
C ILE A 111 4.35 -9.53 -0.74
N PHE A 112 3.37 -9.60 0.17
CA PHE A 112 3.10 -10.77 0.99
C PHE A 112 1.80 -11.44 0.53
N SER A 113 1.88 -12.73 0.18
CA SER A 113 0.73 -13.50 -0.33
C SER A 113 -0.04 -12.71 -1.41
N GLY A 114 0.74 -12.05 -2.27
CA GLY A 114 0.23 -11.17 -3.29
C GLY A 114 -0.21 -11.92 -4.53
N PHE A 115 -1.12 -11.32 -5.24
CA PHE A 115 -1.49 -11.74 -6.58
C PHE A 115 -1.64 -10.49 -7.46
N ILE A 116 -1.20 -10.62 -8.70
CA ILE A 116 -1.53 -9.65 -9.73
C ILE A 116 -2.91 -10.07 -10.23
N ARG A 117 -3.93 -9.26 -9.96
CA ARG A 117 -5.21 -9.45 -10.62
C ARG A 117 -5.02 -9.08 -12.08
N GLU A 118 -4.80 -10.07 -12.90
CA GLU A 118 -4.92 -9.88 -14.34
C GLU A 118 -6.32 -9.33 -14.65
N ASN A 119 -6.37 -8.43 -15.63
CA ASN A 119 -7.62 -7.91 -16.14
C ASN A 119 -8.43 -9.04 -16.75
N ILE A 120 -9.27 -9.70 -15.96
CA ILE A 120 -10.28 -10.60 -16.49
C ILE A 120 -11.31 -9.71 -17.19
N GLU A 121 -11.44 -9.82 -18.51
CA GLU A 121 -12.48 -9.16 -19.27
C GLU A 121 -13.83 -9.47 -18.61
N GLY A 122 -14.65 -8.42 -18.38
CA GLY A 122 -15.95 -8.54 -17.74
C GLY A 122 -15.95 -8.39 -16.21
N ASN A 123 -14.86 -7.93 -15.58
CA ASN A 123 -14.88 -7.58 -14.16
C ASN A 123 -15.55 -6.20 -13.97
N PRO A 124 -16.75 -6.12 -13.36
CA PRO A 124 -17.48 -4.85 -13.19
C PRO A 124 -16.72 -3.80 -12.35
N ASP A 125 -15.79 -4.21 -11.50
CA ASP A 125 -14.95 -3.29 -10.72
C ASP A 125 -13.95 -2.53 -11.60
N ARG A 126 -13.70 -2.99 -12.81
CA ARG A 126 -12.81 -2.35 -13.78
C ARG A 126 -13.49 -1.18 -14.49
N ASP A 127 -14.75 -1.35 -14.86
CA ASP A 127 -15.49 -0.40 -15.70
C ASP A 127 -16.05 0.78 -14.87
N ALA A 128 -16.32 0.56 -13.59
CA ALA A 128 -16.87 1.56 -12.69
C ALA A 128 -15.91 2.70 -12.34
N VAL A 129 -14.60 2.52 -12.55
CA VAL A 129 -13.56 3.46 -12.08
C VAL A 129 -12.81 4.17 -13.21
N GLY A 130 -13.17 3.96 -14.47
CA GLY A 130 -12.63 4.70 -15.64
C GLY A 130 -11.11 4.54 -15.85
N ARG A 131 -10.51 3.46 -15.39
CA ARG A 131 -9.05 3.25 -15.43
C ARG A 131 -8.56 2.73 -16.76
N LYS A 132 -7.41 3.28 -17.21
CA LYS A 132 -6.64 2.72 -18.32
C LYS A 132 -6.22 1.28 -17.98
N PRO A 133 -6.16 0.37 -18.96
CA PRO A 133 -5.73 -1.01 -18.74
C PRO A 133 -4.36 -1.06 -18.07
N TYR A 134 -4.22 -1.92 -17.09
CA TYR A 134 -2.99 -2.16 -16.31
C TYR A 134 -1.75 -2.40 -17.20
N GLU A 135 -1.92 -3.06 -18.34
CA GLU A 135 -0.84 -3.40 -19.27
C GLU A 135 -0.09 -2.21 -19.86
N GLN A 136 -0.70 -1.03 -19.96
CA GLN A 136 -0.03 0.10 -20.64
C GLN A 136 0.84 0.95 -19.72
N THR A 137 0.65 0.85 -18.40
CA THR A 137 1.35 1.72 -17.44
C THR A 137 2.54 1.01 -16.78
N HIS A 138 2.48 -0.31 -16.62
CA HIS A 138 3.38 -1.04 -15.74
C HIS A 138 4.60 -1.68 -16.42
N LEU A 139 4.50 -2.04 -17.69
CA LEU A 139 5.64 -2.59 -18.44
C LEU A 139 6.72 -1.53 -18.75
N LYS A 140 6.41 -0.25 -18.65
CA LYS A 140 7.37 0.85 -18.83
C LYS A 140 8.18 1.20 -17.57
N ALA A 141 7.81 0.70 -16.42
CA ALA A 141 8.52 0.98 -15.17
C ALA A 141 9.55 -0.12 -14.81
N MET A 142 9.63 -1.19 -15.62
CA MET A 142 10.54 -2.33 -15.40
C MET A 142 11.69 -2.39 -16.39
N ASP A 143 11.76 -1.47 -17.36
CA ASP A 143 12.91 -1.26 -18.25
C ASP A 143 13.78 -0.10 -17.71
#